data_7d6e460700b030cf66141dfbf55dc126
#
_entry.id   7d6e460700b030cf66141dfbf55dc126
#
_cell.length_a   1.000
_cell.length_b   1.000
_cell.length_c   1.000
_cell.angle_alpha   90.00
_cell.angle_beta   90.00
_cell.angle_gamma   90.00
#
_symmetry.space_group_name_H-M   'P 1'
#
loop_
_entity.id
_entity.type
_entity.pdbx_description
1 polymer ?
#
loop_
_entity_poly.entity_id
_entity_poly.type
_entity_poly.pdbx_seq_one_letter_code
_entity_poly.pdbx_strand_id
1 'polypeptide(L)'
;MEIMVEKNDLDFFVNKRIFITGHTGFKGSWLTYLLDRNKAIIKGYSLSPISKPSLFSNLKFSDQFTSVISDINDFEKLRNEIVNFKPDIIFHLAAQPIVLESYENPKNTFDTNFRGTLNLLEI
;
A
#
# COMPACT_ATOMS: atom_id res chain seq x y z
N MET A 1 1.53 -28.66 -32.48
CA MET A 1 0.82 -27.33 -32.33
C MET A 1 1.20 -26.76 -30.97
N GLU A 2 2.06 -25.76 -30.97
CA GLU A 2 2.36 -25.03 -29.73
C GLU A 2 1.17 -24.15 -29.39
N ILE A 3 0.54 -24.38 -28.25
CA ILE A 3 -0.46 -23.47 -27.72
C ILE A 3 0.32 -22.30 -27.12
N MET A 4 0.31 -21.15 -27.82
CA MET A 4 0.79 -19.91 -27.23
C MET A 4 -0.16 -19.50 -26.10
N VAL A 5 0.24 -19.77 -24.86
CA VAL A 5 -0.42 -19.18 -23.70
C VAL A 5 -0.01 -17.71 -23.70
N GLU A 6 -0.96 -16.81 -23.94
CA GLU A 6 -0.72 -15.38 -23.75
C GLU A 6 -0.22 -15.18 -22.32
N LYS A 7 1.01 -14.68 -22.20
CA LYS A 7 1.60 -14.38 -20.92
C LYS A 7 0.86 -13.18 -20.34
N ASN A 8 0.13 -13.37 -19.25
CA ASN A 8 -0.52 -12.28 -18.56
C ASN A 8 0.58 -11.37 -17.97
N ASP A 9 0.57 -10.09 -18.29
CA ASP A 9 1.54 -9.11 -17.78
C ASP A 9 1.60 -9.08 -16.24
N LEU A 10 0.51 -9.49 -15.58
CA LEU A 10 0.43 -9.59 -14.13
C LEU A 10 1.12 -10.85 -13.55
N ASP A 11 1.52 -11.81 -14.37
CA ASP A 11 2.27 -13.00 -13.93
C ASP A 11 3.62 -12.62 -13.31
N PHE A 12 4.15 -11.44 -13.66
CA PHE A 12 5.35 -10.88 -13.04
C PHE A 12 5.24 -10.79 -11.52
N PHE A 13 4.04 -10.52 -10.99
CA PHE A 13 3.83 -10.30 -9.55
C PHE A 13 3.62 -11.58 -8.75
N VAL A 14 3.48 -12.73 -9.40
CA VAL A 14 3.30 -14.02 -8.72
C VAL A 14 4.45 -14.28 -7.75
N ASN A 15 4.12 -14.52 -6.47
CA ASN A 15 5.07 -14.75 -5.38
C ASN A 15 6.03 -13.58 -5.09
N LYS A 16 5.86 -12.42 -5.72
CA LYS A 16 6.62 -11.21 -5.35
C LYS A 16 6.16 -10.69 -3.99
N ARG A 17 7.10 -10.27 -3.20
CA ARG A 17 6.86 -9.64 -1.90
C ARG A 17 6.66 -8.14 -2.13
N ILE A 18 5.44 -7.68 -1.94
CA ILE A 18 5.05 -6.31 -2.27
C ILE A 18 4.61 -5.58 -1.00
N PHE A 19 5.26 -4.46 -0.71
CA PHE A 19 4.88 -3.57 0.37
C PHE A 19 4.10 -2.38 -0.21
N ILE A 20 2.90 -2.12 0.31
CA ILE A 20 2.01 -1.07 -0.20
C ILE A 20 1.68 -0.10 0.93
N THR A 21 2.09 1.16 0.81
CA THR A 21 1.61 2.21 1.70
C THR A 21 0.31 2.79 1.16
N GLY A 22 -0.62 3.13 2.04
CA GLY A 22 -1.91 3.69 1.62
C GLY A 22 -2.91 2.67 1.09
N HIS A 23 -2.80 1.41 1.47
CA HIS A 23 -3.64 0.32 0.99
C HIS A 23 -5.13 0.42 1.39
N THR A 24 -5.45 1.25 2.38
CA THR A 24 -6.84 1.48 2.80
C THR A 24 -7.56 2.58 2.00
N GLY A 25 -6.81 3.36 1.23
CA GLY A 25 -7.36 4.37 0.32
C GLY A 25 -8.01 3.74 -0.92
N PHE A 26 -8.70 4.55 -1.73
CA PHE A 26 -9.42 4.04 -2.90
C PHE A 26 -8.50 3.35 -3.91
N LYS A 27 -7.47 4.04 -4.39
CA LYS A 27 -6.50 3.47 -5.34
C LYS A 27 -5.68 2.34 -4.73
N GLY A 28 -5.24 2.53 -3.48
CA GLY A 28 -4.48 1.52 -2.75
C GLY A 28 -5.25 0.22 -2.54
N SER A 29 -6.54 0.31 -2.24
CA SER A 29 -7.42 -0.86 -2.09
C SER A 29 -7.55 -1.64 -3.40
N TRP A 30 -7.77 -0.96 -4.53
CA TRP A 30 -7.87 -1.59 -5.84
C TRP A 30 -6.53 -2.24 -6.25
N LEU A 31 -5.41 -1.54 -6.06
CA LEU A 31 -4.10 -2.09 -6.38
C LEU A 31 -3.80 -3.33 -5.53
N THR A 32 -4.05 -3.25 -4.23
CA THR A 32 -3.86 -4.39 -3.31
C THR A 32 -4.70 -5.59 -3.74
N TYR A 33 -5.97 -5.37 -4.05
CA TYR A 33 -6.87 -6.43 -4.50
C TYR A 33 -6.40 -7.06 -5.82
N LEU A 34 -6.00 -6.25 -6.80
CA LEU A 34 -5.49 -6.73 -8.08
C LEU A 34 -4.25 -7.62 -7.89
N LEU A 35 -3.31 -7.17 -7.09
CA LEU A 35 -2.07 -7.91 -6.82
C LEU A 35 -2.31 -9.19 -6.00
N ASP A 36 -3.23 -9.13 -5.03
CA ASP A 36 -3.63 -10.30 -4.25
C ASP A 36 -4.27 -11.38 -5.14
N ARG A 37 -5.15 -10.98 -6.05
CA ARG A 37 -5.76 -11.89 -7.03
C ARG A 37 -4.74 -12.50 -7.99
N ASN A 38 -3.61 -11.83 -8.20
CA ASN A 38 -2.49 -12.32 -9.01
C ASN A 38 -1.38 -12.97 -8.18
N LYS A 39 -1.71 -13.47 -7.01
CA LYS A 39 -0.86 -14.31 -6.14
C LYS A 39 0.44 -13.63 -5.68
N ALA A 40 0.45 -12.33 -5.52
CA ALA A 40 1.50 -11.62 -4.81
C ALA A 40 1.40 -11.87 -3.30
N ILE A 41 2.52 -11.73 -2.60
CA ILE A 41 2.58 -11.74 -1.13
C ILE A 41 2.62 -10.27 -0.70
N ILE A 42 1.59 -9.79 -0.01
CA ILE A 42 1.41 -8.36 0.20
C ILE A 42 1.39 -8.00 1.68
N LYS A 43 2.13 -6.96 2.03
CA LYS A 43 1.98 -6.25 3.29
C LYS A 43 1.55 -4.82 3.02
N GLY A 44 0.35 -4.47 3.49
CA GLY A 44 -0.16 -3.10 3.47
C GLY A 44 0.20 -2.34 4.75
N TYR A 45 0.50 -1.06 4.62
CA TYR A 45 0.79 -0.15 5.73
C TYR A 45 0.06 1.17 5.51
N SER A 46 -0.87 1.52 6.39
CA SER A 46 -1.72 2.70 6.22
C SER A 46 -2.46 3.06 7.50
N LEU A 47 -2.99 4.26 7.55
CA LEU A 47 -4.02 4.62 8.52
C LEU A 47 -5.31 3.84 8.23
N SER A 48 -6.22 3.81 9.20
CA SER A 48 -7.56 3.26 9.01
C SER A 48 -8.30 3.98 7.88
N PRO A 49 -9.25 3.31 7.19
CA PRO A 49 -10.09 3.97 6.21
C PRO A 49 -10.78 5.22 6.78
N ILE A 50 -10.84 6.29 5.99
CA ILE A 50 -11.40 7.59 6.40
C ILE A 50 -12.92 7.48 6.61
N SER A 51 -13.59 6.60 5.89
CA SER A 51 -15.05 6.47 5.90
C SER A 51 -15.51 5.03 6.10
N LYS A 52 -16.75 4.90 6.60
CA LYS A 52 -17.48 3.63 6.62
C LYS A 52 -18.85 3.85 5.98
N PRO A 53 -19.23 3.11 4.92
CA PRO A 53 -18.44 2.04 4.29
C PRO A 53 -17.23 2.57 3.50
N SER A 54 -16.21 1.71 3.33
CA SER A 54 -15.05 1.99 2.50
C SER A 54 -14.86 0.86 1.48
N LEU A 55 -14.17 1.15 0.38
CA LEU A 55 -13.83 0.12 -0.58
C LEU A 55 -13.02 -0.99 0.08
N PHE A 56 -12.00 -0.61 0.87
CA PHE A 56 -11.14 -1.57 1.57
C PHE A 56 -11.93 -2.56 2.43
N SER A 57 -12.91 -2.09 3.20
CA SER A 57 -13.71 -2.96 4.08
C SER A 57 -14.66 -3.90 3.33
N ASN A 58 -14.97 -3.61 2.07
CA ASN A 58 -15.83 -4.44 1.23
C ASN A 58 -15.08 -5.46 0.38
N LEU A 59 -13.76 -5.36 0.29
CA LEU A 59 -12.94 -6.30 -0.45
C LEU A 59 -12.53 -7.49 0.44
N LYS A 60 -12.45 -8.66 -0.17
CA LYS A 60 -11.97 -9.88 0.48
C LYS A 60 -10.58 -10.21 -0.06
N PHE A 61 -9.63 -10.31 0.84
CA PHE A 61 -8.24 -10.65 0.53
C PHE A 61 -7.92 -12.10 0.90
N SER A 62 -6.90 -12.66 0.25
CA SER A 62 -6.36 -13.98 0.56
C SER A 62 -5.50 -13.96 1.84
N ASP A 63 -5.06 -15.15 2.27
CA ASP A 63 -4.14 -15.30 3.41
C ASP A 63 -2.71 -14.75 3.10
N GLN A 64 -2.43 -14.42 1.84
CA GLN A 64 -1.16 -13.82 1.42
C GLN A 64 -1.10 -12.30 1.68
N PHE A 65 -2.20 -11.70 2.08
CA PHE A 65 -2.29 -10.28 2.42
C PHE A 65 -2.29 -10.07 3.93
N THR A 66 -1.42 -9.17 4.39
CA THR A 66 -1.37 -8.70 5.78
C THR A 66 -1.53 -7.19 5.82
N SER A 67 -2.38 -6.69 6.71
CA SER A 67 -2.62 -5.26 6.90
C SER A 67 -2.02 -4.77 8.21
N VAL A 68 -1.22 -3.72 8.14
CA VAL A 68 -0.69 -2.99 9.30
C VAL A 68 -1.31 -1.61 9.31
N ILE A 69 -2.01 -1.28 10.38
CA ILE A 69 -2.61 0.04 10.59
C ILE A 69 -1.66 0.88 11.42
N SER A 70 -1.03 1.87 10.78
CA SER A 70 -0.10 2.79 11.42
C SER A 70 0.16 4.02 10.54
N ASP A 71 0.78 5.04 11.15
CA ASP A 71 1.13 6.30 10.47
C ASP A 71 2.46 6.16 9.71
N ILE A 72 2.53 6.69 8.50
CA ILE A 72 3.76 6.76 7.69
C ILE A 72 4.86 7.58 8.37
N ASN A 73 4.51 8.45 9.29
CA ASN A 73 5.43 9.26 10.09
C ASN A 73 6.02 8.51 11.29
N ASP A 74 5.51 7.34 11.65
CA ASP A 74 6.13 6.45 12.64
C ASP A 74 7.30 5.70 11.97
N PHE A 75 8.45 6.37 11.91
CA PHE A 75 9.63 5.88 11.21
C PHE A 75 10.12 4.52 11.71
N GLU A 76 10.20 4.33 13.03
CA GLU A 76 10.72 3.09 13.60
C GLU A 76 9.80 1.90 13.28
N LYS A 77 8.50 2.08 13.38
CA LYS A 77 7.54 1.04 13.03
C LYS A 77 7.56 0.73 11.54
N LEU A 78 7.55 1.76 10.68
CA LEU A 78 7.65 1.60 9.23
C LEU A 78 8.92 0.83 8.86
N ARG A 79 10.05 1.24 9.41
CA ARG A 79 11.34 0.59 9.18
C ARG A 79 11.32 -0.88 9.59
N ASN A 80 10.83 -1.18 10.78
CA ASN A 80 10.76 -2.56 11.28
C ASN A 80 9.87 -3.42 10.39
N GLU A 81 8.73 -2.91 9.94
CA GLU A 81 7.82 -3.65 9.05
C GLU A 81 8.45 -3.93 7.68
N ILE A 82 9.16 -2.97 7.10
CA ILE A 82 9.81 -3.14 5.80
C ILE A 82 11.00 -4.09 5.91
N VAL A 83 11.88 -3.89 6.89
CA VAL A 83 13.09 -4.71 7.07
C VAL A 83 12.74 -6.18 7.34
N ASN A 84 11.72 -6.42 8.17
CA ASN A 84 11.28 -7.79 8.48
C ASN A 84 10.56 -8.45 7.30
N PHE A 85 9.80 -7.67 6.54
CA PHE A 85 9.05 -8.19 5.39
C PHE A 85 9.96 -8.45 4.18
N LYS A 86 11.03 -7.68 4.00
CA LYS A 86 11.97 -7.78 2.87
C LYS A 86 11.27 -7.74 1.51
N PRO A 87 10.62 -6.62 1.17
CA PRO A 87 9.89 -6.51 -0.08
C PRO A 87 10.80 -6.56 -1.30
N ASP A 88 10.31 -7.13 -2.40
CA ASP A 88 10.91 -7.00 -3.73
C ASP A 88 10.52 -5.66 -4.37
N ILE A 89 9.31 -5.19 -4.06
CA ILE A 89 8.72 -3.97 -4.64
C ILE A 89 7.99 -3.20 -3.54
N ILE A 90 8.11 -1.88 -3.59
CA ILE A 90 7.33 -0.98 -2.73
C ILE A 90 6.48 -0.06 -3.62
N PHE A 91 5.17 -0.05 -3.39
CA PHE A 91 4.25 0.95 -3.94
C PHE A 91 3.89 1.96 -2.85
N HIS A 92 4.22 3.22 -3.08
CA HIS A 92 3.95 4.28 -2.12
C HIS A 92 2.74 5.11 -2.54
N LEU A 93 1.58 4.83 -1.94
CA LEU A 93 0.33 5.53 -2.20
C LEU A 93 -0.20 6.30 -0.96
N ALA A 94 0.50 6.21 0.17
CA ALA A 94 0.13 6.96 1.36
C ALA A 94 0.28 8.47 1.10
N ALA A 95 -0.81 9.21 1.21
CA ALA A 95 -0.84 10.64 1.03
C ALA A 95 -2.06 11.25 1.76
N GLN A 96 -1.98 12.54 2.08
CA GLN A 96 -3.15 13.36 2.40
C GLN A 96 -3.57 14.10 1.12
N PRO A 97 -4.60 13.61 0.39
CA PRO A 97 -4.94 14.11 -0.94
C PRO A 97 -6.04 15.17 -0.96
N ILE A 98 -6.65 15.48 0.20
CA ILE A 98 -7.81 16.36 0.29
C ILE A 98 -7.35 17.82 0.30
N VAL A 99 -7.71 18.58 -0.75
CA VAL A 99 -7.29 19.98 -0.92
C VAL A 99 -7.75 20.86 0.24
N LEU A 100 -9.00 20.73 0.68
CA LEU A 100 -9.53 21.52 1.80
C LEU A 100 -8.72 21.26 3.08
N GLU A 101 -8.42 20.00 3.39
CA GLU A 101 -7.57 19.62 4.54
C GLU A 101 -6.17 20.25 4.44
N SER A 102 -5.63 20.42 3.23
CA SER A 102 -4.32 21.05 3.06
C SER A 102 -4.28 22.53 3.43
N TYR A 103 -5.40 23.22 3.33
CA TYR A 103 -5.53 24.60 3.78
C TYR A 103 -5.78 24.69 5.29
N GLU A 104 -6.59 23.80 5.83
CA GLU A 104 -6.92 23.79 7.26
C GLU A 104 -5.78 23.25 8.12
N ASN A 105 -5.04 22.28 7.58
CA ASN A 105 -3.99 21.53 8.29
C ASN A 105 -2.74 21.33 7.41
N PRO A 106 -2.06 22.42 7.00
CA PRO A 106 -0.92 22.33 6.08
C PRO A 106 0.22 21.50 6.65
N LYS A 107 0.45 21.56 7.97
CA LYS A 107 1.49 20.76 8.62
C LYS A 107 1.27 19.27 8.44
N ASN A 108 0.06 18.78 8.65
CA ASN A 108 -0.28 17.37 8.45
C ASN A 108 -0.08 16.95 7.00
N THR A 109 -0.44 17.79 6.05
CA THR A 109 -0.23 17.53 4.62
C THR A 109 1.26 17.40 4.28
N PHE A 110 2.11 18.31 4.77
CA PHE A 110 3.55 18.22 4.57
C PHE A 110 4.17 17.02 5.28
N ASP A 111 3.79 16.76 6.52
CA ASP A 111 4.30 15.61 7.29
C ASP A 111 3.95 14.29 6.59
N THR A 112 2.75 14.16 6.05
CA THR A 112 2.36 12.93 5.35
C THR A 112 3.00 12.83 3.96
N ASN A 113 2.90 13.87 3.15
CA ASN A 113 3.26 13.79 1.73
C ASN A 113 4.77 13.96 1.49
N PHE A 114 5.44 14.77 2.30
CA PHE A 114 6.88 14.99 2.17
C PHE A 114 7.67 14.11 3.14
N ARG A 115 7.46 14.26 4.44
CA ARG A 115 8.20 13.48 5.45
C ARG A 115 7.91 11.99 5.34
N GLY A 116 6.66 11.61 5.11
CA GLY A 116 6.29 10.20 4.90
C GLY A 116 7.03 9.57 3.73
N THR A 117 7.16 10.29 2.61
CA THR A 117 7.95 9.85 1.45
C THR A 117 9.43 9.78 1.78
N LEU A 118 9.96 10.80 2.47
CA LEU A 118 11.36 10.81 2.90
C LEU A 118 11.67 9.63 3.83
N ASN A 119 10.81 9.35 4.80
CA ASN A 119 10.95 8.21 5.70
C ASN A 119 11.09 6.89 4.93
N LEU A 120 10.28 6.72 3.88
CA LEU A 120 10.32 5.51 3.06
C LEU A 120 11.62 5.41 2.25
N LEU A 121 12.14 6.53 1.75
CA LEU A 121 13.39 6.56 0.99
C LEU A 121 14.64 6.35 1.86
N GLU A 122 14.54 6.64 3.15
CA GLU A 122 15.62 6.45 4.14
C GLU A 122 15.81 4.97 4.56
N ILE A 123 14.80 4.12 4.36
CA ILE A 123 14.80 2.70 4.73
C ILE A 123 15.37 1.84 3.61
#